data_c80af888f5181ec081f6973133b4cfa4
#
_entry.id   c80af888f5181ec081f6973133b4cfa4
#
_cell.length_a   1.000
_cell.length_b   1.000
_cell.length_c   1.000
_cell.angle_alpha   90.00
_cell.angle_beta   90.00
_cell.angle_gamma   90.00
#
_symmetry.space_group_name_H-M   'P 1'
#
loop_
_entity.id
_entity.type
_entity.pdbx_description
1 polymer ?
#
loop_
_entity_poly.entity_id
_entity_poly.type
_entity_poly.pdbx_seq_one_letter_code
_entity_poly.pdbx_strand_id
1 'polypeptide(L)'
;RANTNHVRAFTGKGVSEDRWKTIFEHYVNLIMCWEILDFIDWHKSKKNDDEELSANTCEQIASSLHLESGINNFKDLLVAIKTTILRFQAEVNNIADGNMPKMSMAGVPIEILTSETEKLKQFQGKIFYLLIDEYENFTDYQQECMNTFIKHVPESYTIKIGVREMGWRVKMTHNPMES
;
A
#
# COMPACT_ATOMS: atom_id res chain seq x y z
N ARG A 1 -10.12 -4.88 5.58
CA ARG A 1 -10.21 -5.94 4.56
C ARG A 1 -10.28 -5.24 3.21
N ALA A 2 -9.21 -5.32 2.41
CA ALA A 2 -9.21 -4.74 1.07
C ALA A 2 -10.35 -5.37 0.25
N ASN A 3 -11.22 -4.53 -0.31
CA ASN A 3 -12.33 -5.01 -1.12
C ASN A 3 -11.83 -5.37 -2.52
N THR A 4 -11.70 -6.66 -2.80
CA THR A 4 -11.21 -7.19 -4.09
C THR A 4 -12.05 -6.75 -5.29
N ASN A 5 -13.28 -6.30 -5.09
CA ASN A 5 -14.10 -5.76 -6.19
C ASN A 5 -13.54 -4.46 -6.77
N HIS A 6 -12.85 -3.65 -5.98
CA HIS A 6 -12.22 -2.41 -6.47
C HIS A 6 -11.00 -2.70 -7.36
N VAL A 7 -10.36 -3.85 -7.17
CA VAL A 7 -9.17 -4.25 -7.93
C VAL A 7 -9.49 -4.63 -9.38
N ARG A 8 -10.73 -5.04 -9.66
CA ARG A 8 -11.20 -5.39 -11.02
C ARG A 8 -11.30 -4.19 -11.96
N ALA A 9 -11.32 -2.96 -11.42
CA ALA A 9 -11.36 -1.73 -12.23
C ALA A 9 -10.04 -1.41 -12.93
N PHE A 10 -8.93 -2.07 -12.54
CA PHE A 10 -7.58 -1.82 -13.03
C PHE A 10 -7.29 -2.62 -14.31
N THR A 11 -8.09 -2.43 -15.36
CA THR A 11 -7.87 -3.07 -16.66
C THR A 11 -8.45 -2.25 -17.81
N GLY A 12 -7.90 -2.42 -19.01
CA GLY A 12 -8.45 -1.87 -20.25
C GLY A 12 -8.28 -0.36 -20.38
N LYS A 13 -9.29 0.32 -20.86
CA LYS A 13 -9.38 1.79 -21.02
C LYS A 13 -8.27 2.42 -21.88
N GLY A 14 -7.64 1.66 -22.79
CA GLY A 14 -6.55 2.16 -23.61
C GLY A 14 -5.21 2.36 -22.89
N VAL A 15 -5.12 1.97 -21.62
CA VAL A 15 -3.90 2.07 -20.80
C VAL A 15 -3.08 0.81 -20.97
N SER A 16 -1.74 0.94 -21.16
CA SER A 16 -0.84 -0.21 -21.27
C SER A 16 -0.76 -1.01 -19.95
N GLU A 17 -0.41 -2.29 -20.04
CA GLU A 17 -0.28 -3.15 -18.86
C GLU A 17 0.78 -2.62 -17.88
N ASP A 18 1.92 -2.12 -18.37
CA ASP A 18 2.96 -1.57 -17.49
C ASP A 18 2.48 -0.35 -16.69
N ARG A 19 1.65 0.49 -17.30
CA ARG A 19 1.00 1.58 -16.58
C ARG A 19 0.03 1.05 -15.53
N TRP A 20 -0.74 0.01 -15.85
CA TRP A 20 -1.63 -0.62 -14.87
C TRP A 20 -0.85 -1.24 -13.72
N LYS A 21 0.33 -1.82 -13.95
CA LYS A 21 1.22 -2.31 -12.89
C LYS A 21 1.60 -1.18 -11.92
N THR A 22 2.10 -0.06 -12.44
CA THR A 22 2.49 1.09 -11.62
C THR A 22 1.31 1.67 -10.82
N ILE A 23 0.13 1.79 -11.45
CA ILE A 23 -1.10 2.25 -10.80
C ILE A 23 -1.51 1.29 -9.68
N PHE A 24 -1.46 0.00 -9.94
CA PHE A 24 -1.81 -1.02 -8.96
C PHE A 24 -0.84 -1.05 -7.78
N GLU A 25 0.46 -0.96 -8.01
CA GLU A 25 1.49 -0.89 -6.97
C GLU A 25 1.30 0.32 -6.04
N HIS A 26 1.00 1.48 -6.61
CA HIS A 26 0.68 2.67 -5.80
C HIS A 26 -0.59 2.47 -4.96
N TYR A 27 -1.63 1.88 -5.55
CA TYR A 27 -2.85 1.55 -4.82
C TYR A 27 -2.59 0.59 -3.66
N VAL A 28 -1.76 -0.44 -3.87
CA VAL A 28 -1.35 -1.38 -2.82
C VAL A 28 -0.62 -0.66 -1.69
N ASN A 29 0.31 0.25 -2.01
CA ASN A 29 1.00 1.07 -1.01
C ASN A 29 0.00 1.88 -0.17
N LEU A 30 -0.96 2.56 -0.82
CA LEU A 30 -1.98 3.35 -0.12
C LEU A 30 -2.81 2.49 0.84
N ILE A 31 -3.32 1.35 0.38
CA ILE A 31 -4.15 0.45 1.20
C ILE A 31 -3.35 -0.12 2.36
N MET A 32 -2.13 -0.62 2.12
CA MET A 32 -1.32 -1.22 3.18
C MET A 32 -0.90 -0.18 4.22
N CYS A 33 -0.50 1.02 3.80
CA CYS A 33 -0.19 2.11 4.74
C CYS A 33 -1.42 2.51 5.56
N TRP A 34 -2.59 2.60 4.94
CA TRP A 34 -3.81 2.92 5.65
C TRP A 34 -4.17 1.85 6.70
N GLU A 35 -4.13 0.55 6.35
CA GLU A 35 -4.42 -0.55 7.29
C GLU A 35 -3.45 -0.56 8.48
N ILE A 36 -2.17 -0.26 8.26
CA ILE A 36 -1.17 -0.16 9.34
C ILE A 36 -1.48 1.03 10.25
N LEU A 37 -1.75 2.20 9.69
CA LEU A 37 -2.09 3.40 10.47
C LEU A 37 -3.41 3.25 11.24
N ASP A 38 -4.43 2.66 10.62
CA ASP A 38 -5.72 2.36 11.27
C ASP A 38 -5.53 1.38 12.45
N PHE A 39 -4.67 0.38 12.28
CA PHE A 39 -4.28 -0.51 13.38
C PHE A 39 -3.55 0.23 14.52
N ILE A 40 -2.63 1.14 14.20
CA ILE A 40 -1.91 1.94 15.19
C ILE A 40 -2.89 2.83 15.97
N ASP A 41 -3.83 3.49 15.29
CA ASP A 41 -4.87 4.32 15.90
C ASP A 41 -5.79 3.50 16.83
N TRP A 42 -6.22 2.33 16.35
CA TRP A 42 -6.99 1.40 17.18
C TRP A 42 -6.20 0.95 18.42
N HIS A 43 -4.93 0.56 18.25
CA HIS A 43 -4.07 0.13 19.36
C HIS A 43 -3.93 1.24 20.40
N LYS A 44 -3.65 2.46 19.96
CA LYS A 44 -3.54 3.64 20.81
C LYS A 44 -4.84 3.87 21.60
N SER A 45 -5.98 3.83 20.94
CA SER A 45 -7.29 4.03 21.58
C SER A 45 -7.62 2.98 22.66
N LYS A 46 -7.07 1.77 22.53
CA LYS A 46 -7.33 0.65 23.48
C LYS A 46 -6.34 0.59 24.64
N LYS A 47 -5.12 1.05 24.44
CA LYS A 47 -4.03 0.90 25.42
C LYS A 47 -3.70 2.18 26.18
N ASN A 48 -4.37 3.31 25.84
CA ASN A 48 -4.04 4.65 26.35
C ASN A 48 -2.55 4.97 26.17
N ASP A 49 -2.02 4.65 24.99
CA ASP A 49 -0.64 4.87 24.63
C ASP A 49 -0.54 6.19 23.86
N ASP A 50 0.27 7.14 24.37
CA ASP A 50 0.38 8.47 23.79
C ASP A 50 1.54 8.63 22.78
N GLU A 51 2.37 7.59 22.61
CA GLU A 51 3.48 7.67 21.69
C GLU A 51 3.00 7.54 20.23
N GLU A 52 3.32 8.54 19.43
CA GLU A 52 2.93 8.64 18.01
C GLU A 52 4.15 8.77 17.09
N LEU A 53 3.91 8.57 15.80
CA LEU A 53 4.89 8.90 14.76
C LEU A 53 5.25 10.38 14.82
N SER A 54 6.53 10.68 14.65
CA SER A 54 7.01 12.06 14.64
C SER A 54 6.46 12.86 13.45
N ALA A 55 6.42 14.19 13.57
CA ALA A 55 6.03 15.06 12.47
C ALA A 55 6.86 14.81 11.21
N ASN A 56 8.18 14.65 11.36
CA ASN A 56 9.08 14.34 10.27
C ASN A 56 8.76 12.98 9.60
N THR A 57 8.43 11.98 10.38
CA THR A 57 8.00 10.66 9.86
C THR A 57 6.70 10.77 9.07
N CYS A 58 5.71 11.50 9.59
CA CYS A 58 4.46 11.75 8.89
C CYS A 58 4.68 12.45 7.55
N GLU A 59 5.55 13.45 7.51
CA GLU A 59 5.92 14.17 6.28
C GLU A 59 6.66 13.27 5.27
N GLN A 60 7.58 12.42 5.74
CA GLN A 60 8.28 11.45 4.89
C GLN A 60 7.33 10.44 4.25
N ILE A 61 6.39 9.87 5.02
CA ILE A 61 5.40 8.95 4.50
C ILE A 61 4.48 9.66 3.50
N ALA A 62 3.99 10.84 3.84
CA ALA A 62 3.16 11.66 2.95
C ALA A 62 3.87 11.96 1.62
N SER A 63 5.14 12.35 1.68
CA SER A 63 5.98 12.61 0.50
C SER A 63 6.17 11.35 -0.34
N SER A 64 6.46 10.21 0.27
CA SER A 64 6.66 8.94 -0.42
C SER A 64 5.40 8.43 -1.14
N LEU A 65 4.22 8.77 -0.62
CA LEU A 65 2.91 8.51 -1.21
C LEU A 65 2.41 9.61 -2.14
N HIS A 66 3.18 10.67 -2.32
CA HIS A 66 2.80 11.86 -3.10
C HIS A 66 1.49 12.52 -2.64
N LEU A 67 1.24 12.52 -1.32
CA LEU A 67 0.12 13.23 -0.73
C LEU A 67 0.32 14.75 -0.75
N GLU A 68 -0.73 15.50 -0.45
CA GLU A 68 -0.67 16.96 -0.35
C GLU A 68 0.36 17.39 0.72
N SER A 69 0.99 18.53 0.52
CA SER A 69 1.97 19.08 1.47
C SER A 69 1.32 19.57 2.77
N GLY A 70 2.11 19.61 3.86
CA GLY A 70 1.67 20.13 5.15
C GLY A 70 1.13 19.08 6.12
N ILE A 71 1.22 17.79 5.78
CA ILE A 71 0.87 16.69 6.67
C ILE A 71 2.02 16.46 7.65
N ASN A 72 1.87 16.88 8.90
CA ASN A 72 2.90 16.85 9.92
C ASN A 72 2.48 16.18 11.23
N ASN A 73 1.35 15.48 11.23
CA ASN A 73 0.89 14.71 12.38
C ASN A 73 0.17 13.44 11.95
N PHE A 74 0.08 12.50 12.87
CA PHE A 74 -0.50 11.17 12.64
C PHE A 74 -1.95 11.22 12.14
N LYS A 75 -2.77 12.05 12.75
CA LYS A 75 -4.20 12.12 12.45
C LYS A 75 -4.47 12.68 11.05
N ASP A 76 -3.73 13.71 10.67
CA ASP A 76 -3.83 14.29 9.33
C ASP A 76 -3.32 13.31 8.27
N LEU A 77 -2.25 12.56 8.57
CA LEU A 77 -1.74 11.52 7.68
C LEU A 77 -2.79 10.43 7.44
N LEU A 78 -3.43 9.93 8.49
CA LEU A 78 -4.48 8.92 8.38
C LEU A 78 -5.66 9.41 7.53
N VAL A 79 -6.13 10.63 7.75
CA VAL A 79 -7.21 11.25 6.98
C VAL A 79 -6.80 11.46 5.52
N ALA A 80 -5.59 11.95 5.28
CA ALA A 80 -5.08 12.22 3.93
C ALA A 80 -4.98 10.94 3.10
N ILE A 81 -4.43 9.86 3.65
CA ILE A 81 -4.34 8.57 2.95
C ILE A 81 -5.74 8.06 2.61
N LYS A 82 -6.66 8.05 3.58
CA LYS A 82 -8.05 7.61 3.36
C LYS A 82 -8.75 8.42 2.25
N THR A 83 -8.60 9.73 2.28
CA THR A 83 -9.17 10.62 1.25
C THR A 83 -8.53 10.36 -0.12
N THR A 84 -7.21 10.14 -0.15
CA THR A 84 -6.48 9.83 -1.38
C THR A 84 -6.94 8.51 -1.98
N ILE A 85 -7.16 7.47 -1.17
CA ILE A 85 -7.70 6.18 -1.65
C ILE A 85 -9.03 6.38 -2.36
N LEU A 86 -9.96 7.15 -1.77
CA LEU A 86 -11.28 7.40 -2.36
C LEU A 86 -11.16 8.19 -3.67
N ARG A 87 -10.33 9.23 -3.69
CA ARG A 87 -10.06 10.04 -4.88
C ARG A 87 -9.42 9.20 -5.99
N PHE A 88 -8.41 8.41 -5.64
CA PHE A 88 -7.68 7.55 -6.56
C PHE A 88 -8.59 6.52 -7.25
N GLN A 89 -9.51 5.92 -6.51
CA GLN A 89 -10.51 5.01 -7.10
C GLN A 89 -11.40 5.70 -8.14
N ALA A 90 -11.79 6.94 -7.87
CA ALA A 90 -12.56 7.74 -8.82
C ALA A 90 -11.73 8.11 -10.07
N GLU A 91 -10.47 8.51 -9.88
CA GLU A 91 -9.54 8.83 -10.97
C GLU A 91 -9.24 7.61 -11.85
N VAL A 92 -8.98 6.44 -11.25
CA VAL A 92 -8.78 5.17 -11.99
C VAL A 92 -9.99 4.84 -12.86
N ASN A 93 -11.21 5.12 -12.40
CA ASN A 93 -12.41 4.92 -13.22
C ASN A 93 -12.49 5.86 -14.43
N ASN A 94 -11.87 7.02 -14.35
CA ASN A 94 -11.88 8.07 -15.36
C ASN A 94 -10.53 8.21 -16.10
N ILE A 95 -9.60 7.29 -15.92
CA ILE A 95 -8.33 7.25 -16.67
C ILE A 95 -8.62 6.98 -18.16
N ALA A 96 -9.02 8.02 -18.85
CA ALA A 96 -8.92 8.13 -20.27
C ALA A 96 -8.01 9.34 -20.53
N ASP A 97 -6.86 9.12 -21.12
CA ASP A 97 -5.99 10.16 -21.66
C ASP A 97 -5.06 10.96 -20.71
N GLY A 98 -3.82 10.51 -20.66
CA GLY A 98 -2.68 11.44 -20.64
C GLY A 98 -2.20 11.96 -19.30
N ASN A 99 -3.01 12.21 -18.32
CA ASN A 99 -2.61 12.75 -17.01
C ASN A 99 -2.54 11.63 -15.97
N MET A 100 -1.36 11.07 -15.80
CA MET A 100 -1.12 10.15 -14.68
C MET A 100 -0.71 10.93 -13.43
N PRO A 101 -1.35 10.68 -12.27
CA PRO A 101 -0.84 11.17 -11.01
C PRO A 101 0.56 10.59 -10.73
N LYS A 102 1.32 11.24 -9.87
CA LYS A 102 2.60 10.70 -9.41
C LYS A 102 2.34 9.42 -8.63
N MET A 103 3.12 8.37 -8.93
CA MET A 103 2.99 7.05 -8.31
C MET A 103 4.16 6.77 -7.38
N SER A 104 3.89 6.21 -6.20
CA SER A 104 4.91 5.75 -5.27
C SER A 104 5.57 4.46 -5.75
N MET A 105 6.83 4.27 -5.41
CA MET A 105 7.53 3.02 -5.66
C MET A 105 6.97 1.89 -4.80
N ALA A 106 6.87 0.69 -5.38
CA ALA A 106 6.35 -0.50 -4.70
C ALA A 106 7.10 -0.78 -3.38
N GLY A 107 6.36 -0.90 -2.29
CA GLY A 107 6.87 -1.25 -0.96
C GLY A 107 7.53 -0.12 -0.16
N VAL A 108 8.07 0.91 -0.81
CA VAL A 108 8.84 1.98 -0.14
C VAL A 108 8.06 2.71 0.96
N PRO A 109 6.81 3.17 0.73
CA PRO A 109 6.05 3.82 1.80
C PRO A 109 5.74 2.89 2.97
N ILE A 110 5.50 1.61 2.69
CA ILE A 110 5.21 0.59 3.71
C ILE A 110 6.45 0.34 4.58
N GLU A 111 7.62 0.23 3.96
CA GLU A 111 8.90 0.07 4.67
C GLU A 111 9.18 1.26 5.59
N ILE A 112 9.05 2.50 5.10
CA ILE A 112 9.22 3.71 5.91
C ILE A 112 8.27 3.66 7.12
N LEU A 113 6.98 3.41 6.89
CA LEU A 113 5.98 3.38 7.94
C LEU A 113 6.27 2.30 8.98
N THR A 114 6.55 1.07 8.56
CA THR A 114 6.77 -0.05 9.50
C THR A 114 8.06 0.09 10.27
N SER A 115 9.16 0.53 9.63
CA SER A 115 10.45 0.76 10.28
C SER A 115 10.39 1.90 11.30
N GLU A 116 9.64 2.97 11.02
CA GLU A 116 9.46 4.05 11.98
C GLU A 116 8.51 3.66 13.11
N THR A 117 7.49 2.84 12.82
CA THR A 117 6.57 2.33 13.84
C THR A 117 7.27 1.38 14.82
N GLU A 118 8.21 0.57 14.37
CA GLU A 118 9.01 -0.32 15.23
C GLU A 118 9.81 0.44 16.30
N LYS A 119 10.17 1.71 16.06
CA LYS A 119 10.88 2.55 17.03
C LYS A 119 10.01 2.99 18.22
N LEU A 120 8.69 2.96 18.06
CA LEU A 120 7.76 3.26 19.14
C LEU A 120 7.80 2.14 20.19
N LYS A 121 7.81 2.49 21.49
CA LYS A 121 7.96 1.53 22.61
C LYS A 121 6.99 0.37 22.54
N GLN A 122 5.72 0.65 22.21
CA GLN A 122 4.67 -0.36 22.14
C GLN A 122 4.84 -1.35 20.98
N PHE A 123 5.64 -1.00 19.96
CA PHE A 123 5.90 -1.83 18.78
C PHE A 123 7.35 -2.31 18.68
N GLN A 124 8.21 -1.95 19.62
CA GLN A 124 9.62 -2.32 19.60
C GLN A 124 9.80 -3.84 19.54
N GLY A 125 10.59 -4.31 18.56
CA GLY A 125 10.86 -5.74 18.34
C GLY A 125 9.65 -6.52 17.80
N LYS A 126 8.61 -5.85 17.31
CA LYS A 126 7.43 -6.48 16.69
C LYS A 126 7.48 -6.34 15.19
N ILE A 127 6.99 -7.37 14.50
CA ILE A 127 6.90 -7.42 13.03
C ILE A 127 5.44 -7.33 12.63
N PHE A 128 5.13 -6.50 11.65
CA PHE A 128 3.80 -6.44 11.05
C PHE A 128 3.55 -7.65 10.14
N TYR A 129 2.40 -8.30 10.31
CA TYR A 129 1.92 -9.35 9.41
C TYR A 129 0.78 -8.80 8.56
N LEU A 130 1.06 -8.54 7.30
CA LEU A 130 0.07 -8.11 6.32
C LEU A 130 -0.58 -9.35 5.68
N LEU A 131 -1.86 -9.54 5.95
CA LEU A 131 -2.60 -10.72 5.49
C LEU A 131 -3.43 -10.36 4.27
N ILE A 132 -3.15 -11.01 3.14
CA ILE A 132 -3.90 -10.87 1.89
C ILE A 132 -4.71 -12.14 1.69
N ASP A 133 -6.02 -12.01 1.72
CA ASP A 133 -6.95 -13.09 1.47
C ASP A 133 -7.46 -13.07 0.02
N GLU A 134 -7.96 -14.20 -0.45
CA GLU A 134 -8.55 -14.33 -1.79
C GLU A 134 -7.58 -13.90 -2.92
N TYR A 135 -6.30 -14.27 -2.80
CA TYR A 135 -5.24 -13.92 -3.74
C TYR A 135 -5.55 -14.37 -5.19
N GLU A 136 -6.33 -15.43 -5.35
CA GLU A 136 -6.80 -15.90 -6.65
C GLU A 136 -7.66 -14.90 -7.43
N ASN A 137 -8.22 -13.90 -6.78
CA ASN A 137 -9.02 -12.86 -7.42
C ASN A 137 -8.18 -11.81 -8.16
N PHE A 138 -6.87 -11.74 -7.89
CA PHE A 138 -5.97 -10.89 -8.65
C PHE A 138 -5.78 -11.39 -10.08
N THR A 139 -5.73 -10.48 -11.04
CA THR A 139 -5.32 -10.79 -12.42
C THR A 139 -3.84 -11.20 -12.47
N ASP A 140 -3.38 -11.71 -13.61
CA ASP A 140 -2.01 -12.22 -13.70
C ASP A 140 -0.97 -11.11 -13.48
N TYR A 141 -1.12 -9.92 -14.07
CA TYR A 141 -0.20 -8.81 -13.83
C TYR A 141 -0.27 -8.31 -12.37
N GLN A 142 -1.43 -8.37 -11.71
CA GLN A 142 -1.57 -8.00 -10.31
C GLN A 142 -0.87 -9.01 -9.39
N GLN A 143 -0.92 -10.31 -9.72
CA GLN A 143 -0.13 -11.32 -9.00
C GLN A 143 1.35 -11.09 -9.18
N GLU A 144 1.81 -10.69 -10.37
CA GLU A 144 3.20 -10.32 -10.65
C GLU A 144 3.66 -9.14 -9.78
N CYS A 145 2.87 -8.06 -9.72
CA CYS A 145 3.13 -6.93 -8.82
C CYS A 145 3.19 -7.37 -7.35
N MET A 146 2.21 -8.16 -6.90
CA MET A 146 2.17 -8.66 -5.52
C MET A 146 3.37 -9.56 -5.18
N ASN A 147 3.84 -10.38 -6.13
CA ASN A 147 5.05 -11.17 -5.97
C ASN A 147 6.29 -10.27 -5.74
N THR A 148 6.33 -9.09 -6.39
CA THR A 148 7.39 -8.09 -6.17
C THR A 148 7.37 -7.58 -4.73
N PHE A 149 6.20 -7.23 -4.20
CA PHE A 149 6.06 -6.85 -2.79
C PHE A 149 6.50 -7.97 -1.84
N ILE A 150 6.14 -9.23 -2.12
CA ILE A 150 6.48 -10.38 -1.28
C ILE A 150 7.97 -10.68 -1.32
N LYS A 151 8.62 -10.55 -2.48
CA LYS A 151 10.06 -10.84 -2.64
C LYS A 151 10.96 -9.83 -1.96
N HIS A 152 10.54 -8.58 -1.90
CA HIS A 152 11.35 -7.45 -1.42
C HIS A 152 10.89 -6.93 -0.04
N VAL A 153 10.33 -7.81 0.81
CA VAL A 153 9.96 -7.43 2.18
C VAL A 153 11.20 -7.16 3.04
N PRO A 154 11.27 -6.02 3.74
CA PRO A 154 12.28 -5.75 4.76
C PRO A 154 12.00 -6.56 6.04
N GLU A 155 12.84 -6.39 7.06
CA GLU A 155 12.68 -7.08 8.34
C GLU A 155 11.47 -6.59 9.16
N SER A 156 11.00 -5.36 8.92
CA SER A 156 9.95 -4.71 9.72
C SER A 156 8.52 -5.22 9.45
N TYR A 157 8.29 -5.87 8.32
CA TYR A 157 7.00 -6.51 8.03
C TYR A 157 7.15 -7.79 7.21
N THR A 158 6.09 -8.57 7.12
CA THR A 158 5.99 -9.72 6.22
C THR A 158 4.59 -9.82 5.62
N ILE A 159 4.49 -10.38 4.43
CA ILE A 159 3.23 -10.59 3.74
C ILE A 159 2.89 -12.08 3.75
N LYS A 160 1.67 -12.40 4.16
CA LYS A 160 1.10 -13.76 4.07
C LYS A 160 -0.11 -13.73 3.17
N ILE A 161 -0.17 -14.68 2.25
CA ILE A 161 -1.28 -14.81 1.30
C ILE A 161 -2.14 -16.02 1.63
N GLY A 162 -3.45 -15.79 1.68
CA GLY A 162 -4.46 -16.86 1.62
C GLY A 162 -4.87 -17.06 0.17
N VAL A 163 -4.66 -18.24 -0.34
CA VAL A 163 -4.97 -18.59 -1.74
C VAL A 163 -5.57 -19.99 -1.81
N ARG A 164 -6.59 -20.17 -2.65
CA ARG A 164 -7.12 -21.49 -2.95
C ARG A 164 -6.12 -22.29 -3.78
N GLU A 165 -6.20 -23.60 -3.69
CA GLU A 165 -5.43 -24.50 -4.55
C GLU A 165 -5.59 -24.08 -6.03
N MET A 166 -4.48 -24.03 -6.77
CA MET A 166 -4.42 -23.53 -8.15
C MET A 166 -4.67 -22.01 -8.36
N GLY A 167 -4.90 -21.24 -7.30
CA GLY A 167 -5.16 -19.80 -7.40
C GLY A 167 -3.91 -18.93 -7.60
N TRP A 168 -2.73 -19.47 -7.30
CA TRP A 168 -1.45 -18.81 -7.57
C TRP A 168 -0.95 -19.17 -8.97
N ARG A 169 -1.30 -18.35 -9.95
CA ARG A 169 -1.05 -18.61 -11.36
C ARG A 169 0.31 -18.09 -11.83
N VAL A 170 0.74 -16.93 -11.31
CA VAL A 170 1.96 -16.26 -11.73
C VAL A 170 3.04 -16.39 -10.66
N LYS A 171 4.23 -16.86 -11.04
CA LYS A 171 5.39 -17.03 -10.14
C LYS A 171 6.50 -16.00 -10.38
N MET A 172 6.37 -15.19 -11.43
CA MET A 172 7.32 -14.13 -11.77
C MET A 172 7.04 -12.86 -10.95
N THR A 173 8.06 -12.03 -10.82
CA THR A 173 7.99 -10.69 -10.24
C THR A 173 8.04 -9.65 -11.35
N HIS A 174 7.38 -8.52 -11.16
CA HIS A 174 7.57 -7.36 -12.03
C HIS A 174 8.96 -6.78 -11.79
N ASN A 175 9.76 -6.67 -12.87
CA ASN A 175 11.06 -6.01 -12.82
C ASN A 175 11.02 -4.78 -13.76
N PRO A 176 10.86 -3.56 -13.24
CA PRO A 176 10.75 -2.37 -14.08
C PRO A 176 12.03 -2.00 -14.83
N MET A 177 13.16 -2.71 -14.54
CA MET A 177 14.43 -2.48 -15.23
C MET A 177 14.66 -3.42 -16.43
N GLU A 178 13.79 -4.39 -16.67
CA GLU A 178 13.90 -5.36 -17.76
C GLU A 178 12.85 -5.18 -18.86
N SER A 179 12.12 -4.08 -18.86
CA SER A 179 11.12 -3.71 -19.86
C SER A 179 11.67 -2.78 -20.94
#